data_284c21d7be5dd81ca5190e1448d92cfc
#
_entry.id   284c21d7be5dd81ca5190e1448d92cfc
#
_cell.length_a   1.000
_cell.length_b   1.000
_cell.length_c   1.000
_cell.angle_alpha   90.00
_cell.angle_beta   90.00
_cell.angle_gamma   90.00
#
_symmetry.space_group_name_H-M   'P 1'
#
loop_
_entity.id
_entity.type
_entity.pdbx_description
1 polymer ?
#
loop_
_entity_poly.entity_id
_entity_poly.type
_entity_poly.pdbx_seq_one_letter_code
_entity_poly.pdbx_strand_id
1 'polypeptide(L)'
;MRYGALNPVSDGVQLAVMSEGKTLINTFVPMKSREASGLPAFVEKELAAQGLKISDINFWTTGAGPGGFTALRMTAALVAAWALEHEEIKFRCVPAAFALVENVTGTEGEEIDCLFDGRNHEVLLYGLVFKNGRWENRNFTAVLNENSFTEYCVQKAPRFIADSKEYDAIVKITGQKNVAAVESCCTGLIRTEAFPYDNNADSLVYIREAVELRG
;
A
#
# COMPACT_ATOMS: atom_id res chain seq x y z
N MET A 1 -0.43 19.68 12.55
CA MET A 1 -0.34 18.21 12.69
C MET A 1 0.47 17.65 11.54
N ARG A 2 1.32 16.66 11.82
CA ARG A 2 2.15 16.00 10.81
C ARG A 2 1.78 14.53 10.67
N TYR A 3 1.76 14.07 9.44
CA TYR A 3 1.37 12.71 9.04
C TYR A 3 2.52 12.08 8.28
N GLY A 4 2.91 10.87 8.66
CA GLY A 4 3.90 10.05 7.97
C GLY A 4 3.27 8.79 7.38
N ALA A 5 3.83 8.29 6.28
CA ALA A 5 3.44 7.00 5.75
C ALA A 5 4.64 6.20 5.24
N LEU A 6 4.60 4.89 5.47
CA LEU A 6 5.51 3.90 4.91
C LEU A 6 4.70 2.92 4.05
N ASN A 7 5.03 2.82 2.76
CA ASN A 7 4.38 1.86 1.87
C ASN A 7 5.42 0.88 1.32
N PRO A 8 5.46 -0.36 1.81
CA PRO A 8 6.30 -1.38 1.21
C PRO A 8 5.78 -1.76 -0.18
N VAL A 9 6.68 -1.72 -1.15
CA VAL A 9 6.44 -2.10 -2.55
C VAL A 9 7.46 -3.18 -2.95
N SER A 10 7.36 -3.72 -4.18
CA SER A 10 8.12 -4.90 -4.60
C SER A 10 9.65 -4.80 -4.44
N ASP A 11 10.22 -3.63 -4.61
CA ASP A 11 11.68 -3.37 -4.65
C ASP A 11 12.16 -2.39 -3.57
N GLY A 12 11.30 -2.04 -2.60
CA GLY A 12 11.66 -1.11 -1.53
C GLY A 12 10.51 -0.60 -0.69
N VAL A 13 10.70 0.57 -0.11
CA VAL A 13 9.70 1.25 0.72
C VAL A 13 9.55 2.70 0.28
N GLN A 14 8.33 3.14 0.06
CA GLN A 14 8.03 4.56 -0.12
C GLN A 14 7.85 5.22 1.25
N LEU A 15 8.37 6.42 1.41
CA LEU A 15 8.17 7.29 2.57
C LEU A 15 7.52 8.58 2.13
N ALA A 16 6.42 8.95 2.77
CA ALA A 16 5.84 10.27 2.64
C ALA A 16 5.65 10.93 4.00
N VAL A 17 5.82 12.26 4.05
CA VAL A 17 5.48 13.08 5.20
C VAL A 17 4.69 14.30 4.73
N MET A 18 3.59 14.58 5.40
CA MET A 18 2.73 15.73 5.11
C MET A 18 2.51 16.59 6.35
N SER A 19 2.39 17.89 6.16
CA SER A 19 2.00 18.85 7.19
C SER A 19 1.08 19.90 6.58
N GLU A 20 -0.05 20.18 7.22
CA GLU A 20 -1.01 21.20 6.77
C GLU A 20 -1.41 21.05 5.29
N GLY A 21 -1.63 19.82 4.83
CA GLY A 21 -1.98 19.49 3.45
C GLY A 21 -0.81 19.54 2.45
N LYS A 22 0.39 19.97 2.87
CA LYS A 22 1.58 20.04 2.02
C LYS A 22 2.45 18.80 2.21
N THR A 23 2.98 18.26 1.12
CA THR A 23 3.96 17.18 1.13
C THR A 23 5.34 17.77 1.46
N LEU A 24 5.96 17.31 2.54
CA LEU A 24 7.31 17.66 2.97
C LEU A 24 8.34 16.67 2.45
N ILE A 25 7.99 15.37 2.49
CA ILE A 25 8.82 14.26 2.01
C ILE A 25 7.94 13.38 1.13
N ASN A 26 8.45 12.98 -0.01
CA ASN A 26 7.91 11.91 -0.85
C ASN A 26 9.09 11.26 -1.56
N THR A 27 9.57 10.15 -1.01
CA THR A 27 10.79 9.51 -1.48
C THR A 27 10.63 7.99 -1.49
N PHE A 28 11.54 7.33 -2.18
CA PHE A 28 11.60 5.89 -2.30
C PHE A 28 12.99 5.40 -1.90
N VAL A 29 13.03 4.38 -1.05
CA VAL A 29 14.26 3.67 -0.72
C VAL A 29 14.27 2.30 -1.37
N PRO A 30 15.17 2.04 -2.32
CA PRO A 30 15.40 0.69 -2.81
C PRO A 30 15.85 -0.19 -1.63
N MET A 31 15.21 -1.35 -1.46
CA MET A 31 15.52 -2.21 -0.32
C MET A 31 15.35 -3.67 -0.71
N LYS A 32 16.42 -4.41 -0.72
CA LYS A 32 16.37 -5.87 -0.82
C LYS A 32 16.05 -6.45 0.57
N SER A 33 15.43 -7.61 0.61
CA SER A 33 14.95 -8.24 1.85
C SER A 33 16.01 -8.39 2.97
N ARG A 34 17.29 -8.40 2.65
CA ARG A 34 18.41 -8.44 3.63
C ARG A 34 18.82 -7.07 4.16
N GLU A 35 18.34 -5.99 3.57
CA GLU A 35 18.71 -4.60 3.92
C GLU A 35 17.63 -3.93 4.80
N ALA A 36 16.60 -4.68 5.17
CA ALA A 36 15.45 -4.20 5.91
C ALA A 36 15.81 -3.54 7.27
N SER A 37 16.92 -3.96 7.90
CA SER A 37 17.41 -3.35 9.12
C SER A 37 17.86 -1.89 8.97
N GLY A 38 18.09 -1.42 7.75
CA GLY A 38 18.45 -0.04 7.44
C GLY A 38 17.27 0.93 7.37
N LEU A 39 16.01 0.43 7.36
CA LEU A 39 14.84 1.29 7.20
C LEU A 39 14.68 2.35 8.30
N PRO A 40 14.85 2.05 9.60
CA PRO A 40 14.74 3.07 10.64
C PRO A 40 15.73 4.22 10.43
N ALA A 41 17.01 3.92 10.21
CA ALA A 41 18.05 4.91 9.98
C ALA A 41 17.80 5.74 8.70
N PHE A 42 17.23 5.13 7.66
CA PHE A 42 16.82 5.85 6.47
C PHE A 42 15.70 6.86 6.78
N VAL A 43 14.64 6.45 7.48
CA VAL A 43 13.54 7.33 7.84
C VAL A 43 14.04 8.50 8.70
N GLU A 44 14.87 8.23 9.71
CA GLU A 44 15.48 9.26 10.55
C GLU A 44 16.31 10.26 9.74
N LYS A 45 17.11 9.78 8.78
CA LYS A 45 17.91 10.63 7.90
C LYS A 45 17.04 11.54 7.04
N GLU A 46 15.98 11.02 6.43
CA GLU A 46 15.08 11.81 5.58
C GLU A 46 14.29 12.85 6.41
N LEU A 47 13.87 12.49 7.60
CA LEU A 47 13.25 13.44 8.54
C LEU A 47 14.23 14.53 8.96
N ALA A 48 15.45 14.16 9.35
CA ALA A 48 16.49 15.10 9.78
C ALA A 48 16.86 16.11 8.68
N ALA A 49 16.82 15.72 7.41
CA ALA A 49 17.03 16.61 6.27
C ALA A 49 15.96 17.72 6.17
N GLN A 50 14.79 17.52 6.79
CA GLN A 50 13.72 18.51 6.93
C GLN A 50 13.65 19.14 8.34
N GLY A 51 14.67 18.91 9.18
CA GLY A 51 14.69 19.38 10.56
C GLY A 51 13.67 18.72 11.47
N LEU A 52 13.24 17.49 11.13
CA LEU A 52 12.23 16.73 11.86
C LEU A 52 12.84 15.49 12.53
N LYS A 53 12.13 14.98 13.55
CA LYS A 53 12.39 13.71 14.24
C LYS A 53 11.16 12.82 14.15
N ILE A 54 11.29 11.54 14.50
CA ILE A 54 10.16 10.59 14.58
C ILE A 54 9.05 11.14 15.49
N SER A 55 9.41 11.68 16.66
CA SER A 55 8.46 12.27 17.63
C SER A 55 7.71 13.51 17.14
N ASP A 56 8.15 14.15 16.05
CA ASP A 56 7.46 15.28 15.44
C ASP A 56 6.30 14.85 14.54
N ILE A 57 6.17 13.57 14.25
CA ILE A 57 5.12 13.00 13.41
C ILE A 57 4.01 12.44 14.31
N ASN A 58 2.85 13.08 14.32
CA ASN A 58 1.74 12.72 15.20
C ASN A 58 1.02 11.42 14.76
N PHE A 59 0.94 11.20 13.43
CA PHE A 59 0.15 10.12 12.86
C PHE A 59 0.97 9.36 11.81
N TRP A 60 1.16 8.06 12.04
CA TRP A 60 1.83 7.20 11.08
C TRP A 60 0.85 6.26 10.39
N THR A 61 1.03 6.06 9.10
CA THR A 61 0.28 5.10 8.29
C THR A 61 1.25 4.10 7.68
N THR A 62 0.96 2.81 7.75
CA THR A 62 1.70 1.80 6.98
C THR A 62 0.81 1.18 5.92
N GLY A 63 1.39 0.90 4.75
CA GLY A 63 0.73 0.08 3.74
C GLY A 63 0.42 -1.29 4.31
N ALA A 64 -0.86 -1.69 4.25
CA ALA A 64 -1.35 -2.96 4.80
C ALA A 64 -1.30 -4.12 3.80
N GLY A 65 -0.82 -3.90 2.59
CA GLY A 65 -0.89 -4.86 1.50
C GLY A 65 -2.13 -4.65 0.61
N PRO A 66 -2.39 -5.58 -0.32
CA PRO A 66 -1.63 -6.80 -0.56
C PRO A 66 -0.20 -6.55 -1.02
N GLY A 67 0.72 -7.51 -0.75
CA GLY A 67 2.14 -7.37 -1.09
C GLY A 67 3.05 -8.36 -0.36
N GLY A 68 4.34 -8.09 -0.37
CA GLY A 68 5.34 -8.95 0.26
C GLY A 68 5.19 -9.03 1.78
N PHE A 69 4.82 -10.20 2.28
CA PHE A 69 4.48 -10.50 3.68
C PHE A 69 5.50 -9.98 4.71
N THR A 70 6.80 -10.19 4.45
CA THR A 70 7.87 -9.76 5.36
C THR A 70 7.96 -8.24 5.45
N ALA A 71 7.88 -7.55 4.31
CA ALA A 71 7.99 -6.09 4.27
C ALA A 71 6.79 -5.41 4.93
N LEU A 72 5.58 -5.95 4.76
CA LEU A 72 4.36 -5.46 5.41
C LEU A 72 4.47 -5.54 6.94
N ARG A 73 4.88 -6.70 7.47
CA ARG A 73 5.07 -6.89 8.91
C ARG A 73 6.17 -6.01 9.48
N MET A 74 7.26 -5.85 8.75
CA MET A 74 8.38 -5.00 9.17
C MET A 74 7.94 -3.53 9.31
N THR A 75 7.25 -2.97 8.33
CA THR A 75 6.80 -1.56 8.41
C THR A 75 5.73 -1.38 9.49
N ALA A 76 4.80 -2.34 9.65
CA ALA A 76 3.80 -2.30 10.72
C ALA A 76 4.46 -2.38 12.11
N ALA A 77 5.41 -3.29 12.31
CA ALA A 77 6.16 -3.40 13.57
C ALA A 77 6.97 -2.14 13.88
N LEU A 78 7.55 -1.50 12.85
CA LEU A 78 8.33 -0.29 13.02
C LEU A 78 7.46 0.88 13.50
N VAL A 79 6.32 1.13 12.86
CA VAL A 79 5.42 2.22 13.28
C VAL A 79 4.79 1.93 14.65
N ALA A 80 4.49 0.66 14.96
CA ALA A 80 4.02 0.26 16.27
C ALA A 80 5.09 0.50 17.37
N ALA A 81 6.36 0.22 17.08
CA ALA A 81 7.46 0.50 18.00
C ALA A 81 7.60 1.99 18.30
N TRP A 82 7.49 2.85 17.28
CA TRP A 82 7.50 4.30 17.49
C TRP A 82 6.32 4.80 18.34
N ALA A 83 5.12 4.22 18.15
CA ALA A 83 3.95 4.55 18.97
C ALA A 83 4.06 4.02 20.41
N LEU A 84 4.84 2.97 20.65
CA LEU A 84 5.15 2.50 22.01
C LEU A 84 6.19 3.39 22.72
N GLU A 85 7.16 3.91 21.96
CA GLU A 85 8.19 4.80 22.50
C GLU A 85 7.65 6.23 22.78
N HIS A 86 6.66 6.67 21.98
CA HIS A 86 6.08 8.02 22.02
C HIS A 86 4.56 7.94 22.12
N GLU A 87 4.00 8.13 23.31
CA GLU A 87 2.55 7.97 23.60
C GLU A 87 1.63 8.88 22.75
N GLU A 88 2.14 10.02 22.29
CA GLU A 88 1.45 10.96 21.41
C GLU A 88 1.36 10.49 19.95
N ILE A 89 2.16 9.52 19.55
CA ILE A 89 2.12 8.96 18.19
C ILE A 89 0.95 7.98 18.09
N LYS A 90 0.15 8.17 17.04
CA LYS A 90 -0.90 7.23 16.64
C LYS A 90 -0.56 6.62 15.28
N PHE A 91 -0.96 5.37 15.08
CA PHE A 91 -0.75 4.73 13.79
C PHE A 91 -1.96 3.95 13.30
N ARG A 92 -1.95 3.63 12.01
CA ARG A 92 -2.95 2.80 11.33
C ARG A 92 -2.33 2.01 10.20
N CYS A 93 -3.03 0.96 9.78
CA CYS A 93 -2.75 0.18 8.58
C CYS A 93 -3.77 0.52 7.49
N VAL A 94 -3.31 0.80 6.27
CA VAL A 94 -4.17 1.17 5.12
C VAL A 94 -3.81 0.31 3.91
N PRO A 95 -4.79 -0.29 3.20
CA PRO A 95 -4.49 -1.08 2.00
C PRO A 95 -3.69 -0.31 0.96
N ALA A 96 -2.66 -0.96 0.38
CA ALA A 96 -1.76 -0.35 -0.59
C ALA A 96 -2.49 0.14 -1.87
N ALA A 97 -3.69 -0.36 -2.12
CA ALA A 97 -4.55 0.08 -3.21
C ALA A 97 -4.83 1.59 -3.18
N PHE A 98 -4.88 2.21 -1.99
CA PHE A 98 -5.08 3.65 -1.86
C PHE A 98 -3.86 4.47 -2.32
N ALA A 99 -2.66 3.89 -2.30
CA ALA A 99 -1.49 4.51 -2.91
C ALA A 99 -1.52 4.46 -4.44
N LEU A 100 -2.17 3.45 -5.04
CA LEU A 100 -2.31 3.34 -6.49
C LEU A 100 -3.34 4.33 -7.06
N VAL A 101 -4.41 4.62 -6.32
CA VAL A 101 -5.49 5.49 -6.80
C VAL A 101 -5.33 6.97 -6.44
N GLU A 102 -4.25 7.37 -5.76
CA GLU A 102 -4.02 8.76 -5.33
C GLU A 102 -4.18 9.78 -6.46
N ASN A 103 -3.65 9.46 -7.64
CA ASN A 103 -3.70 10.33 -8.82
C ASN A 103 -4.69 9.81 -9.89
N VAL A 104 -5.57 8.88 -9.53
CA VAL A 104 -6.57 8.31 -10.43
C VAL A 104 -7.90 8.98 -10.23
N THR A 105 -8.38 9.68 -11.25
CA THR A 105 -9.72 10.25 -11.24
C THR A 105 -10.77 9.18 -11.43
N GLY A 106 -11.89 9.29 -10.71
CA GLY A 106 -13.05 8.40 -10.83
C GLY A 106 -14.34 9.15 -11.09
N THR A 107 -15.35 8.44 -11.53
CA THR A 107 -16.74 8.90 -11.64
C THR A 107 -17.61 8.16 -10.62
N GLU A 108 -18.67 8.79 -10.16
CA GLU A 108 -19.56 8.21 -9.14
C GLU A 108 -20.05 6.82 -9.55
N GLY A 109 -19.85 5.83 -8.69
CA GLY A 109 -20.16 4.42 -8.92
C GLY A 109 -19.14 3.64 -9.75
N GLU A 110 -18.05 4.27 -10.24
CA GLU A 110 -17.00 3.57 -10.97
C GLU A 110 -16.26 2.59 -10.06
N GLU A 111 -16.08 1.36 -10.55
CA GLU A 111 -15.30 0.32 -9.88
C GLU A 111 -13.91 0.22 -10.52
N ILE A 112 -12.89 0.04 -9.67
CA ILE A 112 -11.52 -0.20 -10.09
C ILE A 112 -10.94 -1.37 -9.29
N ASP A 113 -10.21 -2.23 -9.98
CA ASP A 113 -9.47 -3.33 -9.36
C ASP A 113 -7.97 -3.07 -9.42
N CYS A 114 -7.39 -2.91 -8.23
CA CYS A 114 -5.95 -2.77 -8.04
C CYS A 114 -5.30 -4.15 -8.05
N LEU A 115 -4.35 -4.37 -8.97
CA LEU A 115 -3.65 -5.64 -9.14
C LEU A 115 -2.25 -5.54 -8.54
N PHE A 116 -1.84 -6.59 -7.83
CA PHE A 116 -0.52 -6.72 -7.22
C PHE A 116 0.09 -8.07 -7.61
N ASP A 117 1.41 -8.13 -7.74
CA ASP A 117 2.12 -9.39 -7.99
C ASP A 117 1.97 -10.34 -6.81
N GLY A 118 1.18 -11.39 -7.00
CA GLY A 118 0.96 -12.45 -6.02
C GLY A 118 2.08 -13.48 -5.99
N ARG A 119 3.06 -13.38 -6.91
CA ARG A 119 4.05 -14.41 -7.22
C ARG A 119 3.41 -15.73 -7.69
N ASN A 120 4.21 -16.73 -8.04
CA ASN A 120 3.74 -18.05 -8.47
C ASN A 120 2.67 -18.01 -9.58
N HIS A 121 2.80 -17.08 -10.54
CA HIS A 121 1.83 -16.88 -11.64
C HIS A 121 0.40 -16.53 -11.16
N GLU A 122 0.31 -15.75 -10.09
CA GLU A 122 -0.96 -15.26 -9.57
C GLU A 122 -0.91 -13.73 -9.38
N VAL A 123 -2.06 -13.11 -9.52
CA VAL A 123 -2.28 -11.71 -9.14
C VAL A 123 -3.18 -11.63 -7.92
N LEU A 124 -2.87 -10.72 -7.01
CA LEU A 124 -3.72 -10.36 -5.90
C LEU A 124 -4.56 -9.15 -6.31
N LEU A 125 -5.86 -9.20 -6.10
CA LEU A 125 -6.80 -8.18 -6.48
C LEU A 125 -7.40 -7.52 -5.25
N TYR A 126 -7.45 -6.18 -5.25
CA TYR A 126 -8.13 -5.38 -4.23
C TYR A 126 -9.08 -4.39 -4.92
N GLY A 127 -10.39 -4.54 -4.67
CA GLY A 127 -11.43 -3.76 -5.33
C GLY A 127 -11.74 -2.46 -4.61
N LEU A 128 -11.83 -1.36 -5.37
CA LEU A 128 -12.27 -0.05 -4.90
C LEU A 128 -13.49 0.41 -5.71
N VAL A 129 -14.25 1.34 -5.14
CA VAL A 129 -15.37 2.02 -5.79
C VAL A 129 -15.29 3.51 -5.52
N PHE A 130 -15.56 4.32 -6.53
CA PHE A 130 -15.58 5.78 -6.38
C PHE A 130 -16.93 6.23 -5.85
N LYS A 131 -16.95 6.85 -4.67
CA LYS A 131 -18.16 7.36 -4.02
C LYS A 131 -17.88 8.67 -3.29
N ASN A 132 -18.80 9.58 -3.37
CA ASN A 132 -18.71 10.87 -2.66
C ASN A 132 -17.40 11.63 -2.95
N GLY A 133 -16.93 11.56 -4.22
CA GLY A 133 -15.72 12.24 -4.65
C GLY A 133 -14.40 11.57 -4.25
N ARG A 134 -14.42 10.34 -3.75
CA ARG A 134 -13.23 9.59 -3.30
C ARG A 134 -13.33 8.09 -3.58
N TRP A 135 -12.19 7.41 -3.60
CA TRP A 135 -12.13 5.96 -3.65
C TRP A 135 -12.39 5.36 -2.27
N GLU A 136 -13.28 4.37 -2.23
CA GLU A 136 -13.67 3.63 -1.01
C GLU A 136 -13.46 2.14 -1.23
N ASN A 137 -13.25 1.39 -0.13
CA ASN A 137 -13.11 -0.06 -0.17
C ASN A 137 -14.43 -0.70 -0.63
N ARG A 138 -14.36 -1.53 -1.68
CA ARG A 138 -15.50 -2.32 -2.20
C ARG A 138 -15.74 -3.61 -1.41
N ASN A 139 -14.89 -3.92 -0.43
CA ASN A 139 -14.89 -5.19 0.31
C ASN A 139 -14.76 -6.43 -0.61
N PHE A 140 -13.94 -6.30 -1.63
CA PHE A 140 -13.68 -7.36 -2.58
C PHE A 140 -12.18 -7.57 -2.76
N THR A 141 -11.75 -8.81 -2.53
CA THR A 141 -10.37 -9.28 -2.76
C THR A 141 -10.40 -10.63 -3.44
N ALA A 142 -9.42 -10.92 -4.27
CA ALA A 142 -9.27 -12.22 -4.93
C ALA A 142 -7.80 -12.58 -5.18
N VAL A 143 -7.53 -13.89 -5.31
CA VAL A 143 -6.29 -14.42 -5.88
C VAL A 143 -6.66 -15.07 -7.20
N LEU A 144 -6.07 -14.59 -8.29
CA LEU A 144 -6.40 -15.01 -9.64
C LEU A 144 -5.13 -15.49 -10.37
N ASN A 145 -5.20 -16.64 -11.01
CA ASN A 145 -4.25 -17.08 -12.02
C ASN A 145 -4.73 -16.67 -13.42
N GLU A 146 -3.99 -16.99 -14.48
CA GLU A 146 -4.32 -16.63 -15.86
C GLU A 146 -5.75 -17.07 -16.26
N ASN A 147 -6.15 -18.31 -15.92
CA ASN A 147 -7.45 -18.84 -16.29
C ASN A 147 -8.58 -18.12 -15.54
N SER A 148 -8.48 -18.05 -14.21
CA SER A 148 -9.50 -17.41 -13.37
C SER A 148 -9.57 -15.89 -13.61
N PHE A 149 -8.46 -15.23 -13.97
CA PHE A 149 -8.47 -13.83 -14.38
C PHE A 149 -9.24 -13.63 -15.70
N THR A 150 -9.05 -14.55 -16.65
CA THR A 150 -9.79 -14.51 -17.92
C THR A 150 -11.30 -14.68 -17.68
N GLU A 151 -11.70 -15.63 -16.85
CA GLU A 151 -13.11 -15.83 -16.46
C GLU A 151 -13.69 -14.59 -15.75
N TYR A 152 -12.92 -14.01 -14.84
CA TYR A 152 -13.31 -12.79 -14.14
C TYR A 152 -13.56 -11.63 -15.11
N CYS A 153 -12.69 -11.43 -16.09
CA CYS A 153 -12.84 -10.39 -17.11
C CYS A 153 -14.09 -10.57 -17.98
N VAL A 154 -14.54 -11.80 -18.22
CA VAL A 154 -15.78 -12.08 -18.97
C VAL A 154 -17.02 -11.72 -18.16
N GLN A 155 -16.99 -11.97 -16.86
CA GLN A 155 -18.14 -11.70 -15.97
C GLN A 155 -18.24 -10.24 -15.55
N LYS A 156 -17.13 -9.55 -15.39
CA LYS A 156 -17.01 -8.15 -14.99
C LYS A 156 -15.97 -7.47 -15.86
N ALA A 157 -16.22 -6.23 -16.24
CA ALA A 157 -15.27 -5.42 -16.98
C ALA A 157 -14.86 -4.17 -16.16
N PRO A 158 -14.30 -4.34 -14.95
CA PRO A 158 -13.81 -3.21 -14.18
C PRO A 158 -12.58 -2.63 -14.86
N ARG A 159 -12.23 -1.43 -14.48
CA ARG A 159 -10.94 -0.84 -14.81
C ARG A 159 -9.86 -1.49 -13.95
N PHE A 160 -8.81 -2.03 -14.58
CA PHE A 160 -7.66 -2.60 -13.87
C PHE A 160 -6.50 -1.63 -13.84
N ILE A 161 -5.86 -1.51 -12.66
CA ILE A 161 -4.62 -0.75 -12.52
C ILE A 161 -3.57 -1.58 -11.76
N ALA A 162 -2.30 -1.31 -12.06
CA ALA A 162 -1.15 -1.89 -11.37
C ALA A 162 -0.06 -0.83 -11.20
N ASP A 163 0.80 -0.99 -10.19
CA ASP A 163 2.01 -0.18 -10.07
C ASP A 163 2.89 -0.38 -11.30
N SER A 164 3.44 0.72 -11.85
CA SER A 164 4.32 0.69 -13.01
C SER A 164 5.51 -0.24 -12.85
N LYS A 165 6.00 -0.44 -11.63
CA LYS A 165 7.11 -1.34 -11.30
C LYS A 165 6.72 -2.82 -11.31
N GLU A 166 5.46 -3.14 -11.07
CA GLU A 166 4.93 -4.51 -11.09
C GLU A 166 4.22 -4.85 -12.39
N TYR A 167 3.98 -3.85 -13.24
CA TYR A 167 3.16 -3.95 -14.45
C TYR A 167 3.57 -5.10 -15.37
N ASP A 168 4.86 -5.23 -15.69
CA ASP A 168 5.35 -6.30 -16.58
C ASP A 168 5.12 -7.71 -16.01
N ALA A 169 5.25 -7.88 -14.70
CA ALA A 169 4.98 -9.16 -14.03
C ALA A 169 3.48 -9.50 -14.08
N ILE A 170 2.63 -8.51 -13.80
CA ILE A 170 1.18 -8.65 -13.81
C ILE A 170 0.66 -8.93 -15.23
N VAL A 171 1.16 -8.20 -16.23
CA VAL A 171 0.77 -8.38 -17.63
C VAL A 171 1.11 -9.76 -18.18
N LYS A 172 2.21 -10.39 -17.74
CA LYS A 172 2.53 -11.77 -18.11
C LYS A 172 1.48 -12.77 -17.64
N ILE A 173 0.81 -12.49 -16.52
CA ILE A 173 -0.23 -13.34 -15.95
C ILE A 173 -1.60 -13.02 -16.55
N THR A 174 -1.90 -11.74 -16.73
CA THR A 174 -3.22 -11.25 -17.16
C THR A 174 -3.41 -11.15 -18.67
N GLY A 175 -2.34 -11.29 -19.46
CA GLY A 175 -2.38 -11.21 -20.93
C GLY A 175 -2.71 -9.82 -21.47
N GLN A 176 -2.29 -8.73 -20.79
CA GLN A 176 -2.49 -7.32 -21.19
C GLN A 176 -3.95 -6.84 -21.24
N LYS A 177 -4.91 -7.57 -20.72
CA LYS A 177 -6.32 -7.20 -20.84
C LYS A 177 -6.64 -5.99 -19.96
N ASN A 178 -6.63 -4.80 -20.58
CA ASN A 178 -7.13 -3.54 -19.98
C ASN A 178 -6.48 -3.12 -18.64
N VAL A 179 -5.24 -3.55 -18.36
CA VAL A 179 -4.50 -3.10 -17.19
C VAL A 179 -3.78 -1.80 -17.51
N ALA A 180 -3.99 -0.75 -16.73
CA ALA A 180 -3.26 0.50 -16.84
C ALA A 180 -2.11 0.55 -15.81
N ALA A 181 -0.92 0.92 -16.25
CA ALA A 181 0.19 1.21 -15.35
C ALA A 181 -0.02 2.58 -14.68
N VAL A 182 0.15 2.63 -13.36
CA VAL A 182 0.09 3.87 -12.58
C VAL A 182 1.31 3.96 -11.66
N GLU A 183 1.69 5.17 -11.30
CA GLU A 183 2.70 5.41 -10.27
C GLU A 183 2.03 5.40 -8.90
N SER A 184 2.41 4.47 -8.02
CA SER A 184 1.92 4.49 -6.64
C SER A 184 2.48 5.71 -5.89
N CYS A 185 1.63 6.35 -5.10
CA CYS A 185 2.01 7.52 -4.32
C CYS A 185 1.64 7.32 -2.85
N CYS A 186 2.66 7.29 -1.99
CA CYS A 186 2.51 7.01 -0.56
C CYS A 186 1.61 8.04 0.16
N THR A 187 1.44 9.26 -0.38
CA THR A 187 0.51 10.26 0.17
C THR A 187 -0.94 9.81 0.12
N GLY A 188 -1.32 8.92 -0.80
CA GLY A 188 -2.67 8.34 -0.87
C GLY A 188 -3.05 7.56 0.40
N LEU A 189 -2.07 6.94 1.06
CA LEU A 189 -2.29 6.28 2.36
C LEU A 189 -2.61 7.29 3.47
N ILE A 190 -2.04 8.49 3.40
CA ILE A 190 -2.28 9.57 4.39
C ILE A 190 -3.67 10.18 4.18
N ARG A 191 -4.04 10.46 2.93
CA ARG A 191 -5.25 11.21 2.57
C ARG A 191 -6.55 10.44 2.72
N THR A 192 -6.50 9.10 2.70
CA THR A 192 -7.72 8.33 2.93
C THR A 192 -8.23 8.51 4.37
N GLU A 193 -9.53 8.75 4.51
CA GLU A 193 -10.20 8.94 5.80
C GLU A 193 -10.94 7.69 6.29
N ALA A 194 -10.96 6.63 5.46
CA ALA A 194 -11.76 5.44 5.73
C ALA A 194 -11.23 4.54 6.85
N PHE A 195 -10.01 4.81 7.37
CA PHE A 195 -9.33 3.97 8.34
C PHE A 195 -8.96 4.79 9.59
N PRO A 196 -9.37 4.36 10.81
CA PRO A 196 -9.05 5.06 12.04
C PRO A 196 -7.57 4.86 12.43
N TYR A 197 -7.03 5.80 13.20
CA TYR A 197 -5.75 5.65 13.89
C TYR A 197 -5.97 4.94 15.22
N ASP A 198 -6.10 3.62 15.17
CA ASP A 198 -6.48 2.73 16.28
C ASP A 198 -5.30 2.01 16.95
N ASN A 199 -4.08 2.26 16.47
CA ASN A 199 -2.85 1.60 16.91
C ASN A 199 -2.88 0.07 16.75
N ASN A 200 -3.62 -0.42 15.73
CA ASN A 200 -3.74 -1.85 15.47
C ASN A 200 -2.81 -2.28 14.33
N ALA A 201 -1.76 -3.03 14.69
CA ALA A 201 -0.81 -3.60 13.73
C ALA A 201 -1.32 -4.88 13.04
N ASP A 202 -2.41 -5.48 13.54
CA ASP A 202 -2.96 -6.72 12.98
C ASP A 202 -3.89 -6.49 11.77
N SER A 203 -4.18 -5.21 11.44
CA SER A 203 -5.03 -4.83 10.30
C SER A 203 -4.33 -4.97 8.93
N LEU A 204 -3.45 -5.97 8.79
CA LEU A 204 -2.80 -6.28 7.52
C LEU A 204 -3.75 -7.05 6.59
N VAL A 205 -3.75 -6.70 5.31
CA VAL A 205 -4.59 -7.35 4.29
C VAL A 205 -3.91 -8.60 3.77
N TYR A 206 -4.28 -9.74 4.31
CA TYR A 206 -3.85 -11.05 3.81
C TYR A 206 -4.92 -11.59 2.87
N ILE A 207 -4.69 -11.50 1.55
CA ILE A 207 -5.59 -12.10 0.55
C ILE A 207 -5.33 -13.61 0.45
N ARG A 208 -4.09 -14.04 0.75
CA ARG A 208 -3.71 -15.44 0.82
C ARG A 208 -3.45 -15.83 2.27
N GLU A 209 -4.03 -16.96 2.71
CA GLU A 209 -3.69 -17.52 4.01
C GLU A 209 -2.18 -17.83 4.08
N ALA A 210 -1.58 -17.62 5.26
CA ALA A 210 -0.20 -17.99 5.49
C ALA A 210 -0.05 -19.47 5.19
N VAL A 211 0.92 -19.84 4.33
CA VAL A 211 1.21 -21.24 4.04
C VAL A 211 1.59 -21.92 5.36
N GLU A 212 0.73 -22.81 5.88
CA GLU A 212 1.14 -23.72 6.95
C GLU A 212 2.29 -24.56 6.40
N LEU A 213 3.48 -24.37 6.93
CA LEU A 213 4.59 -25.30 6.69
C LEU A 213 4.16 -26.64 7.30
N ARG A 214 3.61 -27.52 6.46
CA ARG A 214 3.45 -28.93 6.84
C ARG A 214 4.85 -29.47 7.07
N GLY A 215 5.18 -29.70 8.35
CA GLY A 215 6.39 -30.39 8.79
C GLY A 215 6.43 -31.84 8.29
#